data_5539df880999c381a2be5664d030618d
#
_entry.id   5539df880999c381a2be5664d030618d
#
_cell.length_a   1.000
_cell.length_b   1.000
_cell.length_c   1.000
_cell.angle_alpha   90.00
_cell.angle_beta   90.00
_cell.angle_gamma   90.00
#
_symmetry.space_group_name_H-M   'P 1'
#
loop_
_entity.id
_entity.type
_entity.pdbx_description
1 polymer ?
#
loop_
_entity_poly.entity_id
_entity_poly.type
_entity_poly.pdbx_seq_one_letter_code
_entity_poly.pdbx_strand_id
1 'polypeptide(L)'
;MSKKVFTEKEIKLLSYNQYVKSVSSKSITYTDKFKLIFIEKKEKGKFPRQIFEECGFDVETLGMDRINAASKRWQKAYNENGTSGLRDTRFGNSKRSRERELTLEEKNARLEAQINLLKAENELFKKDSFDRKGAKKVALLSSQKYILIRSVIETYQLKHMVKYLCGIAGVSRSGYYNYFSVKSQEQRHQKDEKDEVVKGLILKAFHFKGRKKGARQIKMTLAGQFQVVYNLKRIRRIMKKYGIICPFRKANPYRRIRKATKEHRVVTNLLNRQFKQGIPGKVLLTDITYLFYGKGQKAYLSVIKDGSTSEILAHHISERMTVELATDTLLKLKRNKNFQKAKDALIHSDQGVQYTHPNFQKAVKKIGLQQSMSRRGNCWDSAPQESFFGHLKDEASIKACTTLDELKREIKQYMIYYNYYRYQWNLKKMTPVGYRNHLLDVA
;
A
#
# COMPACT_ATOMS: atom_id res chain seq x y z
N MET A 1 16.99 48.17 -33.14
CA MET A 1 16.65 48.03 -31.70
C MET A 1 17.96 47.78 -30.94
N SER A 2 18.22 48.49 -29.84
CA SER A 2 19.42 48.26 -29.03
C SER A 2 19.45 46.83 -28.51
N LYS A 3 20.55 46.09 -28.72
CA LYS A 3 20.74 44.70 -28.26
C LYS A 3 21.06 44.59 -26.75
N LYS A 4 21.33 45.73 -26.07
CA LYS A 4 21.69 45.73 -24.64
C LYS A 4 20.44 45.52 -23.79
N VAL A 5 20.48 44.49 -22.91
CA VAL A 5 19.44 44.17 -21.93
C VAL A 5 19.88 44.73 -20.59
N PHE A 6 18.98 45.38 -19.86
CA PHE A 6 19.28 45.90 -18.52
C PHE A 6 19.32 44.78 -17.47
N THR A 7 20.33 44.85 -16.61
CA THR A 7 20.45 44.00 -15.44
C THR A 7 19.48 44.45 -14.33
N GLU A 8 19.21 43.61 -13.34
CA GLU A 8 18.30 43.97 -12.22
C GLU A 8 18.80 45.20 -11.43
N LYS A 9 20.15 45.37 -11.30
CA LYS A 9 20.77 46.54 -10.67
C LYS A 9 20.50 47.80 -11.46
N GLU A 10 20.70 47.73 -12.78
CA GLU A 10 20.47 48.88 -13.72
C GLU A 10 18.96 49.26 -13.75
N ILE A 11 18.07 48.26 -13.70
CA ILE A 11 16.60 48.52 -13.63
C ILE A 11 16.26 49.28 -12.35
N LYS A 12 16.77 48.87 -11.20
CA LYS A 12 16.55 49.61 -9.94
C LYS A 12 17.12 51.03 -10.02
N LEU A 13 18.33 51.22 -10.50
CA LEU A 13 18.97 52.50 -10.61
C LEU A 13 18.16 53.46 -11.49
N LEU A 14 17.73 53.00 -12.67
CA LEU A 14 16.94 53.78 -13.60
C LEU A 14 15.54 54.09 -13.06
N SER A 15 14.94 53.20 -12.25
CA SER A 15 13.60 53.41 -11.68
C SER A 15 13.54 54.53 -10.64
N TYR A 16 14.67 54.87 -10.00
CA TYR A 16 14.74 56.01 -9.06
C TYR A 16 14.76 57.38 -9.71
N ASN A 17 15.02 57.44 -11.02
CA ASN A 17 15.00 58.72 -11.72
C ASN A 17 13.55 59.23 -11.91
N GLN A 18 13.27 60.45 -11.43
CA GLN A 18 11.93 61.10 -11.49
C GLN A 18 11.37 61.23 -12.89
N TYR A 19 12.17 61.12 -13.92
CA TYR A 19 11.78 61.22 -15.32
C TYR A 19 11.50 59.85 -15.97
N VAL A 20 11.59 58.76 -15.23
CA VAL A 20 11.25 57.41 -15.67
C VAL A 20 9.88 57.01 -15.18
N LYS A 21 9.01 56.61 -16.11
CA LYS A 21 7.65 56.14 -15.81
C LYS A 21 7.65 54.63 -15.52
N SER A 22 8.40 53.87 -16.29
CA SER A 22 8.59 52.44 -16.09
C SER A 22 9.83 51.94 -16.81
N VAL A 23 10.47 50.91 -16.25
CA VAL A 23 11.63 50.25 -16.85
C VAL A 23 11.48 48.73 -16.75
N SER A 24 11.91 48.03 -17.80
CA SER A 24 11.96 46.57 -17.86
C SER A 24 13.29 46.13 -18.40
N SER A 25 13.61 44.86 -18.38
CA SER A 25 14.89 44.35 -18.92
C SER A 25 15.17 44.75 -20.36
N LYS A 26 14.15 45.03 -21.17
CA LYS A 26 14.31 45.38 -22.61
C LYS A 26 13.92 46.78 -22.99
N SER A 27 13.16 47.50 -22.15
CA SER A 27 12.61 48.81 -22.51
C SER A 27 12.55 49.78 -21.34
N ILE A 28 12.60 51.07 -21.63
CA ILE A 28 12.37 52.16 -20.69
C ILE A 28 11.31 53.12 -21.26
N THR A 29 10.41 53.57 -20.39
CA THR A 29 9.38 54.53 -20.72
C THR A 29 9.61 55.79 -19.88
N TYR A 30 9.66 56.94 -20.54
CA TYR A 30 9.90 58.23 -19.92
C TYR A 30 8.62 58.97 -19.63
N THR A 31 8.63 59.88 -18.66
CA THR A 31 7.50 60.73 -18.32
C THR A 31 7.26 61.77 -19.40
N ASP A 32 6.02 62.23 -19.58
CA ASP A 32 5.72 63.28 -20.56
C ASP A 32 6.39 64.61 -20.21
N LYS A 33 6.59 64.86 -18.91
CA LYS A 33 7.40 66.00 -18.42
C LYS A 33 8.81 65.98 -18.95
N PHE A 34 9.46 64.82 -18.95
CA PHE A 34 10.83 64.70 -19.49
C PHE A 34 10.89 64.93 -21.00
N LYS A 35 9.90 64.40 -21.73
CA LYS A 35 9.84 64.60 -23.19
C LYS A 35 9.70 66.07 -23.57
N LEU A 36 8.93 66.85 -22.81
CA LEU A 36 8.82 68.29 -22.99
C LEU A 36 10.12 69.04 -22.70
N ILE A 37 10.76 68.73 -21.54
CA ILE A 37 12.07 69.31 -21.18
C ILE A 37 13.12 68.98 -22.25
N PHE A 38 13.06 67.73 -22.74
CA PHE A 38 14.01 67.30 -23.79
C PHE A 38 13.88 68.11 -25.07
N ILE A 39 12.65 68.35 -25.55
CA ILE A 39 12.41 69.13 -26.77
C ILE A 39 12.83 70.58 -26.57
N GLU A 40 12.44 71.22 -25.45
CA GLU A 40 12.82 72.59 -25.12
C GLU A 40 14.34 72.82 -25.11
N LYS A 41 15.08 71.90 -24.43
CA LYS A 41 16.55 72.01 -24.38
C LYS A 41 17.20 71.73 -25.71
N LYS A 42 16.58 70.88 -26.54
CA LYS A 42 17.10 70.57 -27.87
C LYS A 42 16.89 71.74 -28.85
N GLU A 43 15.78 72.44 -28.76
CA GLU A 43 15.53 73.71 -29.55
C GLU A 43 16.51 74.80 -29.14
N LYS A 44 17.04 74.79 -27.89
CA LYS A 44 18.10 75.64 -27.42
C LYS A 44 19.50 75.16 -27.84
N GLY A 45 19.59 74.17 -28.74
CA GLY A 45 20.86 73.73 -29.37
C GLY A 45 21.62 72.68 -28.60
N LYS A 46 21.09 72.11 -27.49
CA LYS A 46 21.80 71.10 -26.73
C LYS A 46 21.76 69.71 -27.41
N PHE A 47 22.82 68.94 -27.26
CA PHE A 47 22.90 67.59 -27.79
C PHE A 47 22.11 66.59 -26.93
N PRO A 48 21.50 65.57 -27.53
CA PRO A 48 20.71 64.59 -26.79
C PRO A 48 21.47 63.97 -25.59
N ARG A 49 22.72 63.68 -25.72
CA ARG A 49 23.56 63.15 -24.65
C ARG A 49 23.61 64.07 -23.42
N GLN A 50 23.91 65.34 -23.66
CA GLN A 50 23.97 66.36 -22.62
C GLN A 50 22.63 66.55 -21.87
N ILE A 51 21.52 66.48 -22.59
CA ILE A 51 20.18 66.63 -22.00
C ILE A 51 19.87 65.49 -21.06
N PHE A 52 20.22 64.24 -21.45
CA PHE A 52 20.03 63.08 -20.59
C PHE A 52 20.94 63.12 -19.35
N GLU A 53 22.23 63.50 -19.50
CA GLU A 53 23.16 63.68 -18.39
C GLU A 53 22.69 64.77 -17.39
N GLU A 54 22.25 65.91 -17.89
CA GLU A 54 21.72 67.03 -17.06
C GLU A 54 20.42 66.63 -16.31
N CYS A 55 19.68 65.64 -16.81
CA CYS A 55 18.46 65.13 -16.18
C CYS A 55 18.74 63.90 -15.30
N GLY A 56 20.03 63.63 -15.01
CA GLY A 56 20.42 62.56 -14.07
C GLY A 56 20.33 61.15 -14.62
N PHE A 57 20.43 61.00 -15.95
CA PHE A 57 20.54 59.69 -16.56
C PHE A 57 22.00 59.29 -16.79
N ASP A 58 22.32 58.08 -16.40
CA ASP A 58 23.59 57.48 -16.79
C ASP A 58 23.53 57.02 -18.25
N VAL A 59 24.29 57.73 -19.09
CA VAL A 59 24.33 57.54 -20.55
C VAL A 59 24.98 56.22 -20.92
N GLU A 60 25.93 55.73 -20.12
CA GLU A 60 26.57 54.44 -20.38
C GLU A 60 25.62 53.27 -20.11
N THR A 61 24.86 53.36 -19.05
CA THR A 61 23.80 52.37 -18.73
C THR A 61 22.69 52.38 -19.76
N LEU A 62 22.19 53.56 -20.20
CA LEU A 62 21.15 53.66 -21.20
C LEU A 62 21.57 53.23 -22.59
N GLY A 63 22.78 53.59 -23.00
CA GLY A 63 23.32 53.42 -24.34
C GLY A 63 22.86 54.48 -25.35
N MET A 64 23.81 54.98 -26.13
CA MET A 64 23.56 56.05 -27.11
C MET A 64 22.50 55.72 -28.16
N ASP A 65 22.37 54.47 -28.55
CA ASP A 65 21.34 54.02 -29.50
C ASP A 65 19.90 54.29 -28.99
N ARG A 66 19.67 54.03 -27.69
CA ARG A 66 18.36 54.32 -27.08
C ARG A 66 18.06 55.82 -26.97
N ILE A 67 19.07 56.58 -26.60
CA ILE A 67 18.99 58.04 -26.50
C ILE A 67 18.70 58.64 -27.88
N ASN A 68 19.41 58.23 -28.89
CA ASN A 68 19.20 58.73 -30.27
C ASN A 68 17.85 58.28 -30.83
N ALA A 69 17.40 57.04 -30.58
CA ALA A 69 16.11 56.55 -30.99
C ALA A 69 14.98 57.28 -30.27
N ALA A 70 15.11 57.60 -28.99
CA ALA A 70 14.16 58.40 -28.24
C ALA A 70 14.09 59.84 -28.78
N SER A 71 15.25 60.46 -29.00
CA SER A 71 15.34 61.80 -29.59
C SER A 71 14.66 61.91 -30.94
N LYS A 72 14.95 61.00 -31.88
CA LYS A 72 14.28 60.98 -33.21
C LYS A 72 12.80 60.81 -33.12
N ARG A 73 12.31 59.92 -32.27
CA ARG A 73 10.86 59.69 -32.09
C ARG A 73 10.14 60.90 -31.52
N TRP A 74 10.69 61.53 -30.48
CA TRP A 74 10.03 62.66 -29.82
C TRP A 74 10.09 63.91 -30.72
N GLN A 75 11.15 64.13 -31.47
CA GLN A 75 11.23 65.23 -32.40
C GLN A 75 10.26 65.05 -33.55
N LYS A 76 10.14 63.85 -34.11
CA LYS A 76 9.14 63.57 -35.13
C LYS A 76 7.71 63.81 -34.61
N ALA A 77 7.41 63.27 -33.44
CA ALA A 77 6.09 63.40 -32.82
C ALA A 77 5.76 64.87 -32.47
N TYR A 78 6.74 65.65 -32.05
CA TYR A 78 6.58 67.08 -31.78
C TYR A 78 6.41 67.87 -33.06
N ASN A 79 7.15 67.64 -34.14
CA ASN A 79 7.04 68.29 -35.43
C ASN A 79 5.67 68.03 -36.11
N GLU A 80 5.09 66.81 -35.91
CA GLU A 80 3.82 66.42 -36.51
C GLU A 80 2.60 66.94 -35.73
N ASN A 81 2.64 66.92 -34.40
CA ASN A 81 1.46 67.17 -33.57
C ASN A 81 1.72 68.14 -32.39
N GLY A 82 2.84 68.83 -32.36
CA GLY A 82 3.19 69.77 -31.30
C GLY A 82 3.34 69.03 -29.93
N THR A 83 3.09 69.75 -28.84
CA THR A 83 3.17 69.22 -27.47
C THR A 83 2.19 68.06 -27.22
N SER A 84 1.07 67.98 -27.95
CA SER A 84 0.11 66.91 -27.84
C SER A 84 0.65 65.59 -28.38
N GLY A 85 1.56 65.59 -29.36
CA GLY A 85 2.21 64.41 -29.89
C GLY A 85 3.18 63.72 -28.92
N LEU A 86 3.62 64.42 -27.87
CA LEU A 86 4.52 63.88 -26.85
C LEU A 86 3.78 63.11 -25.73
N ARG A 87 2.45 63.26 -25.64
CA ARG A 87 1.66 62.51 -24.67
C ARG A 87 1.62 61.03 -25.04
N ASP A 88 1.57 60.15 -24.04
CA ASP A 88 1.54 58.72 -24.23
C ASP A 88 0.13 58.28 -24.65
N THR A 89 -0.14 58.20 -25.96
CA THR A 89 -1.43 57.82 -26.56
C THR A 89 -1.76 56.33 -26.42
N ARG A 90 -0.83 55.51 -25.87
CA ARG A 90 -1.04 54.07 -25.66
C ARG A 90 -2.13 53.78 -24.61
N PHE A 91 -2.46 54.74 -23.74
CA PHE A 91 -3.50 54.60 -22.74
C PHE A 91 -4.94 54.72 -23.34
N GLY A 92 -5.10 55.34 -24.52
CA GLY A 92 -6.40 55.48 -25.20
C GLY A 92 -6.68 54.41 -26.26
N ASN A 93 -5.64 53.70 -26.76
CA ASN A 93 -5.75 52.69 -27.82
C ASN A 93 -5.54 51.25 -27.32
N SER A 94 -5.59 51.00 -26.04
CA SER A 94 -5.76 49.65 -25.53
C SER A 94 -7.14 49.19 -26.03
N LYS A 95 -7.18 48.15 -26.90
CA LYS A 95 -8.37 47.41 -27.29
C LYS A 95 -8.91 46.61 -26.07
N ARG A 96 -9.20 47.29 -24.98
CA ARG A 96 -10.18 46.80 -24.02
C ARG A 96 -11.51 47.08 -24.70
N SER A 97 -12.20 46.02 -25.12
CA SER A 97 -13.58 46.09 -25.53
C SER A 97 -14.33 47.05 -24.58
N ARG A 98 -14.93 48.14 -25.11
CA ARG A 98 -15.95 48.89 -24.37
C ARG A 98 -16.84 47.83 -23.73
N GLU A 99 -17.09 47.93 -22.42
CA GLU A 99 -18.10 47.12 -21.74
C GLU A 99 -19.43 47.40 -22.44
N ARG A 100 -19.72 46.60 -23.45
CA ARG A 100 -21.04 46.52 -24.05
C ARG A 100 -21.93 45.95 -22.95
N GLU A 101 -23.01 46.57 -22.62
CA GLU A 101 -24.01 45.97 -21.75
C GLU A 101 -24.42 44.61 -22.34
N LEU A 102 -24.13 43.57 -21.59
CA LEU A 102 -24.48 42.19 -21.97
C LEU A 102 -25.99 42.08 -22.04
N THR A 103 -26.51 41.47 -23.09
CA THR A 103 -27.92 41.12 -23.18
C THR A 103 -28.33 40.23 -22.04
N LEU A 104 -29.61 40.14 -21.71
CA LEU A 104 -30.13 39.24 -20.68
C LEU A 104 -29.74 37.77 -20.93
N GLU A 105 -29.75 37.37 -22.21
CA GLU A 105 -29.33 36.02 -22.62
C GLU A 105 -27.85 35.77 -22.36
N GLU A 106 -26.98 36.74 -22.68
CA GLU A 106 -25.54 36.65 -22.42
C GLU A 106 -25.24 36.64 -20.91
N LYS A 107 -26.01 37.40 -20.11
CA LYS A 107 -25.91 37.35 -18.62
C LYS A 107 -26.34 36.02 -18.08
N ASN A 108 -27.46 35.46 -18.57
CA ASN A 108 -27.93 34.14 -18.16
C ASN A 108 -26.92 33.04 -18.53
N ALA A 109 -26.41 33.01 -19.75
CA ALA A 109 -25.39 32.05 -20.17
C ALA A 109 -24.11 32.13 -19.31
N ARG A 110 -23.71 33.34 -18.90
CA ARG A 110 -22.55 33.54 -18.00
C ARG A 110 -22.83 33.04 -16.59
N LEU A 111 -24.03 33.26 -16.06
CA LEU A 111 -24.44 32.74 -14.75
C LEU A 111 -24.55 31.24 -14.75
N GLU A 112 -25.09 30.62 -15.76
CA GLU A 112 -25.14 29.16 -15.92
C GLU A 112 -23.74 28.54 -15.98
N ALA A 113 -22.82 29.16 -16.71
CA ALA A 113 -21.43 28.72 -16.76
C ALA A 113 -20.74 28.79 -15.36
N GLN A 114 -21.02 29.87 -14.59
CA GLN A 114 -20.54 30.02 -13.22
C GLN A 114 -21.14 28.98 -12.29
N ILE A 115 -22.44 28.70 -12.38
CA ILE A 115 -23.13 27.67 -11.60
C ILE A 115 -22.53 26.28 -11.90
N ASN A 116 -22.32 25.98 -13.18
CA ASN A 116 -21.71 24.70 -13.58
C ASN A 116 -20.29 24.56 -13.06
N LEU A 117 -19.50 25.61 -13.07
CA LEU A 117 -18.16 25.62 -12.49
C LEU A 117 -18.19 25.38 -10.97
N LEU A 118 -19.06 26.09 -10.23
CA LEU A 118 -19.20 25.92 -8.78
C LEU A 118 -19.71 24.52 -8.41
N LYS A 119 -20.62 23.95 -9.20
CA LYS A 119 -21.06 22.55 -9.01
C LYS A 119 -19.88 21.57 -9.20
N ALA A 120 -19.06 21.80 -10.22
CA ALA A 120 -17.87 21.01 -10.51
C ALA A 120 -16.85 21.06 -9.38
N GLU A 121 -16.57 22.25 -8.86
CA GLU A 121 -15.68 22.44 -7.69
C GLU A 121 -16.21 21.73 -6.45
N ASN A 122 -17.49 21.89 -6.15
CA ASN A 122 -18.14 21.23 -5.03
C ASN A 122 -18.07 19.69 -5.13
N GLU A 123 -18.22 19.13 -6.33
CA GLU A 123 -18.10 17.68 -6.54
C GLU A 123 -16.67 17.19 -6.31
N LEU A 124 -15.67 17.94 -6.80
CA LEU A 124 -14.25 17.65 -6.54
C LEU A 124 -13.95 17.68 -5.03
N PHE A 125 -14.37 18.73 -4.32
CA PHE A 125 -14.14 18.84 -2.87
C PHE A 125 -14.90 17.76 -2.10
N LYS A 126 -16.15 17.47 -2.42
CA LYS A 126 -16.93 16.40 -1.75
C LYS A 126 -16.26 15.04 -1.88
N LYS A 127 -15.75 14.69 -3.06
CA LYS A 127 -15.13 13.37 -3.29
C LYS A 127 -13.70 13.29 -2.73
N ASP A 128 -12.96 14.40 -2.66
CA ASP A 128 -11.62 14.46 -2.04
C ASP A 128 -11.70 14.50 -0.50
N SER A 129 -12.80 15.04 0.05
CA SER A 129 -13.04 15.22 1.49
C SER A 129 -14.07 14.25 2.09
N PHE A 130 -14.48 13.18 1.38
CA PHE A 130 -15.53 12.29 1.85
C PHE A 130 -15.10 11.54 3.11
N ASP A 131 -15.47 12.11 4.24
CA ASP A 131 -15.28 11.56 5.58
C ASP A 131 -16.50 10.67 5.91
N ARG A 132 -16.37 9.36 5.72
CA ARG A 132 -17.27 8.44 6.41
C ARG A 132 -16.93 8.52 7.89
N LYS A 133 -17.89 8.86 8.73
CA LYS A 133 -17.76 8.96 10.20
C LYS A 133 -16.75 7.94 10.75
N GLY A 134 -15.59 8.44 11.21
CA GLY A 134 -14.58 7.64 11.90
C GLY A 134 -13.48 6.97 11.05
N ALA A 135 -13.41 7.14 9.73
CA ALA A 135 -12.33 6.61 8.91
C ALA A 135 -11.24 7.68 8.67
N LYS A 136 -9.97 7.30 8.79
CA LYS A 136 -8.83 8.15 8.43
C LYS A 136 -9.02 8.68 7.00
N LYS A 137 -8.86 10.00 6.81
CA LYS A 137 -8.83 10.65 5.49
C LYS A 137 -7.85 9.90 4.59
N VAL A 138 -8.35 9.17 3.62
CA VAL A 138 -7.52 8.55 2.57
C VAL A 138 -7.58 9.49 1.39
N ALA A 139 -6.52 10.28 1.20
CA ALA A 139 -6.38 11.14 0.03
C ALA A 139 -6.50 10.30 -1.26
N LEU A 140 -7.27 10.80 -2.23
CA LEU A 140 -7.41 10.15 -3.52
C LEU A 140 -6.06 10.04 -4.23
N LEU A 141 -5.80 8.91 -4.85
CA LEU A 141 -4.63 8.73 -5.73
C LEU A 141 -4.73 9.66 -6.94
N SER A 142 -3.59 10.11 -7.47
CA SER A 142 -3.56 11.00 -8.65
C SER A 142 -4.36 10.46 -9.83
N SER A 143 -4.35 9.13 -10.07
CA SER A 143 -5.15 8.48 -11.10
C SER A 143 -6.67 8.62 -10.87
N GLN A 144 -7.12 8.53 -9.64
CA GLN A 144 -8.53 8.72 -9.28
C GLN A 144 -8.95 10.17 -9.44
N LYS A 145 -8.06 11.12 -9.10
CA LYS A 145 -8.27 12.55 -9.32
C LYS A 145 -8.37 12.87 -10.81
N TYR A 146 -7.55 12.28 -11.68
CA TYR A 146 -7.65 12.47 -13.13
C TYR A 146 -8.99 11.98 -13.69
N ILE A 147 -9.45 10.80 -13.27
CA ILE A 147 -10.74 10.26 -13.68
C ILE A 147 -11.88 11.17 -13.22
N LEU A 148 -11.81 11.65 -11.98
CA LEU A 148 -12.79 12.55 -11.40
C LEU A 148 -12.84 13.90 -12.16
N ILE A 149 -11.67 14.50 -12.46
CA ILE A 149 -11.59 15.75 -13.25
C ILE A 149 -12.23 15.56 -14.62
N ARG A 150 -11.95 14.44 -15.29
CA ARG A 150 -12.54 14.15 -16.60
C ARG A 150 -14.06 13.99 -16.51
N SER A 151 -14.56 13.21 -15.56
CA SER A 151 -16.00 13.05 -15.32
C SER A 151 -16.71 14.37 -15.08
N VAL A 152 -16.12 15.25 -14.25
CA VAL A 152 -16.65 16.58 -13.95
C VAL A 152 -16.68 17.47 -15.19
N ILE A 153 -15.61 17.49 -16.00
CA ILE A 153 -15.56 18.25 -17.25
C ILE A 153 -16.66 17.79 -18.22
N GLU A 154 -16.85 16.49 -18.36
CA GLU A 154 -17.85 15.88 -19.24
C GLU A 154 -19.28 16.15 -18.72
N THR A 155 -19.53 16.01 -17.41
CA THR A 155 -20.85 16.23 -16.80
C THR A 155 -21.32 17.67 -16.91
N TYR A 156 -20.42 18.62 -16.66
CA TYR A 156 -20.77 20.06 -16.65
C TYR A 156 -20.38 20.81 -17.92
N GLN A 157 -19.96 20.08 -18.96
CA GLN A 157 -19.59 20.63 -20.29
C GLN A 157 -18.57 21.79 -20.21
N LEU A 158 -17.55 21.66 -19.33
CA LEU A 158 -16.57 22.70 -19.05
C LEU A 158 -15.50 22.79 -20.16
N LYS A 159 -15.44 23.88 -20.90
CA LYS A 159 -14.42 24.11 -21.94
C LYS A 159 -13.16 24.74 -21.33
N HIS A 160 -11.96 24.24 -21.71
CA HIS A 160 -10.64 24.78 -21.33
C HIS A 160 -10.32 24.83 -19.83
N MET A 161 -11.04 24.10 -18.96
CA MET A 161 -10.92 24.17 -17.51
C MET A 161 -9.95 23.13 -16.91
N VAL A 162 -9.31 22.28 -17.71
CA VAL A 162 -8.37 21.23 -17.22
C VAL A 162 -7.25 21.79 -16.34
N LYS A 163 -6.65 22.94 -16.74
CA LYS A 163 -5.57 23.58 -15.96
C LYS A 163 -6.05 23.98 -14.56
N TYR A 164 -7.21 24.59 -14.51
CA TYR A 164 -7.81 25.09 -13.28
C TYR A 164 -8.19 23.94 -12.33
N LEU A 165 -8.92 22.95 -12.83
CA LEU A 165 -9.37 21.79 -12.03
C LEU A 165 -8.20 20.91 -11.56
N CYS A 166 -7.14 20.77 -12.37
CA CYS A 166 -5.90 20.12 -11.93
C CYS A 166 -5.22 20.88 -10.78
N GLY A 167 -5.24 22.22 -10.82
CA GLY A 167 -4.73 23.07 -9.74
C GLY A 167 -5.49 22.84 -8.43
N ILE A 168 -6.83 22.87 -8.47
CA ILE A 168 -7.68 22.60 -7.30
C ILE A 168 -7.42 21.20 -6.74
N ALA A 169 -7.35 20.19 -7.59
CA ALA A 169 -7.14 18.80 -7.18
C ALA A 169 -5.68 18.51 -6.73
N GLY A 170 -4.75 19.47 -6.86
CA GLY A 170 -3.34 19.29 -6.52
C GLY A 170 -2.64 18.24 -7.39
N VAL A 171 -2.94 18.19 -8.70
CA VAL A 171 -2.32 17.27 -9.66
C VAL A 171 -1.76 18.03 -10.89
N SER A 172 -0.76 17.44 -11.56
CA SER A 172 -0.16 18.08 -12.72
C SER A 172 -1.03 17.94 -13.98
N ARG A 173 -1.11 19.01 -14.77
CA ARG A 173 -1.79 19.01 -16.08
C ARG A 173 -1.15 18.00 -17.06
N SER A 174 0.16 17.93 -17.09
CA SER A 174 0.88 16.96 -17.93
C SER A 174 0.56 15.51 -17.54
N GLY A 175 0.48 15.23 -16.22
CA GLY A 175 0.06 13.93 -15.71
C GLY A 175 -1.37 13.56 -16.13
N TYR A 176 -2.29 14.53 -16.15
CA TYR A 176 -3.66 14.33 -16.63
C TYR A 176 -3.67 13.87 -18.08
N TYR A 177 -3.05 14.62 -19.00
CA TYR A 177 -3.03 14.24 -20.42
C TYR A 177 -2.28 12.94 -20.68
N ASN A 178 -1.15 12.72 -19.99
CA ASN A 178 -0.41 11.47 -20.10
C ASN A 178 -1.24 10.26 -19.60
N TYR A 179 -2.02 10.44 -18.54
CA TYR A 179 -2.89 9.37 -18.03
C TYR A 179 -3.92 8.93 -19.06
N PHE A 180 -4.48 9.82 -19.86
CA PHE A 180 -5.46 9.53 -20.91
C PHE A 180 -4.86 9.29 -22.29
N SER A 181 -3.53 9.37 -22.45
CA SER A 181 -2.89 9.06 -23.72
C SER A 181 -3.10 7.59 -24.11
N VAL A 182 -3.24 7.30 -25.40
CA VAL A 182 -3.43 5.95 -25.94
C VAL A 182 -2.35 5.01 -25.41
N LYS A 183 -1.09 5.42 -25.50
CA LYS A 183 0.06 4.62 -25.00
C LYS A 183 -0.08 4.23 -23.53
N SER A 184 -0.51 5.16 -22.67
CA SER A 184 -0.67 4.88 -21.23
C SER A 184 -1.90 4.01 -20.95
N GLN A 185 -2.95 4.11 -21.76
CA GLN A 185 -4.13 3.25 -21.67
C GLN A 185 -3.78 1.81 -22.08
N GLU A 186 -3.10 1.63 -23.19
CA GLU A 186 -2.62 0.33 -23.66
C GLU A 186 -1.70 -0.36 -22.65
N GLN A 187 -0.74 0.39 -22.07
CA GLN A 187 0.13 -0.15 -21.03
C GLN A 187 -0.64 -0.62 -19.79
N ARG A 188 -1.68 0.11 -19.38
CA ARG A 188 -2.54 -0.31 -18.28
C ARG A 188 -3.34 -1.56 -18.63
N HIS A 189 -3.92 -1.60 -19.83
CA HIS A 189 -4.67 -2.78 -20.32
C HIS A 189 -3.79 -4.02 -20.34
N GLN A 190 -2.63 -3.95 -20.96
CA GLN A 190 -1.66 -5.06 -20.98
C GLN A 190 -1.23 -5.51 -19.57
N LYS A 191 -1.09 -4.57 -18.63
CA LYS A 191 -0.79 -4.89 -17.24
C LYS A 191 -1.97 -5.59 -16.56
N ASP A 192 -3.18 -5.16 -16.85
CA ASP A 192 -4.39 -5.76 -16.30
C ASP A 192 -4.62 -7.16 -16.85
N GLU A 193 -4.40 -7.40 -18.13
CA GLU A 193 -4.42 -8.75 -18.73
C GLU A 193 -3.39 -9.69 -18.07
N LYS A 194 -2.14 -9.22 -17.90
CA LYS A 194 -1.12 -9.98 -17.18
C LYS A 194 -1.51 -10.24 -15.72
N ASP A 195 -2.20 -9.31 -15.08
CA ASP A 195 -2.71 -9.48 -13.73
C ASP A 195 -3.86 -10.51 -13.67
N GLU A 196 -4.74 -10.57 -14.68
CA GLU A 196 -5.82 -11.55 -14.76
C GLU A 196 -5.27 -12.99 -14.88
N VAL A 197 -4.26 -13.22 -15.71
CA VAL A 197 -3.58 -14.52 -15.80
C VAL A 197 -3.02 -14.93 -14.43
N VAL A 198 -2.32 -14.02 -13.77
CA VAL A 198 -1.76 -14.27 -12.43
C VAL A 198 -2.84 -14.50 -11.38
N LYS A 199 -3.95 -13.76 -11.44
CA LYS A 199 -5.13 -13.97 -10.59
C LYS A 199 -5.66 -15.41 -10.72
N GLY A 200 -5.78 -15.92 -11.95
CA GLY A 200 -6.23 -17.30 -12.20
C GLY A 200 -5.35 -18.33 -11.49
N LEU A 201 -4.03 -18.18 -11.57
CA LEU A 201 -3.08 -19.05 -10.87
C LEU A 201 -3.16 -18.91 -9.35
N ILE A 202 -3.29 -17.68 -8.85
CA ILE A 202 -3.45 -17.42 -7.42
C ILE A 202 -4.74 -18.05 -6.90
N LEU A 203 -5.86 -17.97 -7.64
CA LEU A 203 -7.13 -18.60 -7.25
C LEU A 203 -7.03 -20.13 -7.23
N LYS A 204 -6.38 -20.75 -8.22
CA LYS A 204 -6.09 -22.20 -8.21
C LYS A 204 -5.30 -22.60 -6.96
N ALA A 205 -4.25 -21.85 -6.62
CA ALA A 205 -3.46 -22.08 -5.42
C ALA A 205 -4.25 -21.79 -4.14
N PHE A 206 -5.11 -20.76 -4.13
CA PHE A 206 -5.94 -20.38 -2.99
C PHE A 206 -6.92 -21.48 -2.61
N HIS A 207 -7.58 -22.10 -3.60
CA HIS A 207 -8.57 -23.17 -3.40
C HIS A 207 -7.96 -24.58 -3.41
N PHE A 208 -6.65 -24.71 -3.61
CA PHE A 208 -6.00 -26.03 -3.72
C PHE A 208 -6.35 -26.94 -2.55
N LYS A 209 -6.84 -28.16 -2.84
CA LYS A 209 -7.34 -29.15 -1.87
C LYS A 209 -8.49 -28.62 -0.99
N GLY A 210 -9.33 -27.71 -1.50
CA GLY A 210 -10.49 -27.16 -0.79
C GLY A 210 -10.15 -26.29 0.43
N ARG A 211 -8.87 -25.98 0.67
CA ARG A 211 -8.42 -25.20 1.83
C ARG A 211 -7.98 -23.81 1.41
N LYS A 212 -8.63 -22.77 1.94
CA LYS A 212 -8.26 -21.37 1.71
C LYS A 212 -6.89 -21.05 2.31
N LYS A 213 -6.09 -20.26 1.63
CA LYS A 213 -4.69 -20.03 1.98
C LYS A 213 -4.34 -18.55 2.06
N GLY A 214 -3.45 -18.19 2.98
CA GLY A 214 -2.86 -16.85 3.02
C GLY A 214 -1.73 -16.68 1.98
N ALA A 215 -1.33 -15.43 1.70
CA ALA A 215 -0.37 -15.09 0.65
C ALA A 215 0.97 -15.87 0.71
N ARG A 216 1.47 -16.18 1.92
CA ARG A 216 2.71 -16.98 2.06
C ARG A 216 2.50 -18.42 1.63
N GLN A 217 1.39 -19.04 2.00
CA GLN A 217 1.05 -20.41 1.59
C GLN A 217 0.78 -20.48 0.08
N ILE A 218 0.05 -19.50 -0.47
CA ILE A 218 -0.17 -19.39 -1.92
C ILE A 218 1.18 -19.39 -2.65
N LYS A 219 2.15 -18.58 -2.19
CA LYS A 219 3.50 -18.56 -2.79
C LYS A 219 4.15 -19.94 -2.80
N MET A 220 4.11 -20.65 -1.67
CA MET A 220 4.71 -21.98 -1.54
C MET A 220 3.96 -23.02 -2.38
N THR A 221 2.62 -22.97 -2.38
CA THR A 221 1.79 -23.86 -3.19
C THR A 221 2.03 -23.63 -4.69
N LEU A 222 2.15 -22.37 -5.14
CA LEU A 222 2.49 -22.06 -6.53
C LEU A 222 3.84 -22.65 -6.93
N ALA A 223 4.85 -22.49 -6.08
CA ALA A 223 6.18 -23.04 -6.35
C ALA A 223 6.20 -24.58 -6.32
N GLY A 224 5.58 -25.20 -5.30
CA GLY A 224 5.67 -26.64 -5.09
C GLY A 224 4.70 -27.49 -5.91
N GLN A 225 3.51 -26.96 -6.27
CA GLN A 225 2.48 -27.73 -7.00
C GLN A 225 2.28 -27.28 -8.45
N PHE A 226 2.53 -26.02 -8.71
CA PHE A 226 2.30 -25.44 -10.05
C PHE A 226 3.60 -25.02 -10.74
N GLN A 227 4.75 -25.21 -10.08
CA GLN A 227 6.09 -24.84 -10.57
C GLN A 227 6.21 -23.36 -11.01
N VAL A 228 5.40 -22.48 -10.39
CA VAL A 228 5.36 -21.05 -10.71
C VAL A 228 5.88 -20.25 -9.51
N VAL A 229 6.91 -19.43 -9.75
CA VAL A 229 7.53 -18.62 -8.70
C VAL A 229 7.14 -17.15 -8.86
N TYR A 230 6.33 -16.62 -7.94
CA TYR A 230 6.01 -15.21 -7.85
C TYR A 230 6.56 -14.56 -6.57
N ASN A 231 6.93 -13.28 -6.69
CA ASN A 231 7.28 -12.48 -5.52
C ASN A 231 6.06 -12.29 -4.62
N LEU A 232 6.27 -12.39 -3.30
CA LEU A 232 5.20 -12.23 -2.30
C LEU A 232 4.52 -10.85 -2.39
N LYS A 233 5.25 -9.78 -2.76
CA LYS A 233 4.68 -8.44 -3.01
C LYS A 233 3.66 -8.48 -4.16
N ARG A 234 3.95 -9.20 -5.25
CA ARG A 234 3.04 -9.36 -6.40
C ARG A 234 1.77 -10.11 -5.99
N ILE A 235 1.91 -11.23 -5.28
CA ILE A 235 0.77 -12.02 -4.80
C ILE A 235 -0.14 -11.16 -3.91
N ARG A 236 0.41 -10.44 -2.92
CA ARG A 236 -0.37 -9.57 -2.03
C ARG A 236 -1.07 -8.44 -2.79
N ARG A 237 -0.41 -7.84 -3.78
CA ARG A 237 -1.00 -6.81 -4.63
C ARG A 237 -2.20 -7.34 -5.41
N ILE A 238 -2.06 -8.50 -6.04
CA ILE A 238 -3.15 -9.15 -6.79
C ILE A 238 -4.29 -9.55 -5.85
N MET A 239 -4.00 -10.19 -4.72
CA MET A 239 -5.02 -10.52 -3.72
C MET A 239 -5.80 -9.29 -3.27
N LYS A 240 -5.12 -8.16 -3.01
CA LYS A 240 -5.77 -6.89 -2.64
C LYS A 240 -6.60 -6.32 -3.78
N LYS A 241 -6.07 -6.32 -5.03
CA LYS A 241 -6.74 -5.79 -6.23
C LYS A 241 -8.07 -6.50 -6.49
N TYR A 242 -8.10 -7.82 -6.32
CA TYR A 242 -9.26 -8.66 -6.64
C TYR A 242 -10.04 -9.14 -5.41
N GLY A 243 -9.82 -8.57 -4.24
CA GLY A 243 -10.57 -8.89 -3.03
C GLY A 243 -10.42 -10.33 -2.53
N ILE A 244 -9.31 -11.01 -2.85
CA ILE A 244 -9.03 -12.38 -2.40
C ILE A 244 -8.59 -12.33 -0.94
N ILE A 245 -9.52 -12.60 -0.02
CA ILE A 245 -9.28 -12.48 1.41
C ILE A 245 -9.21 -13.89 2.02
N CYS A 246 -8.12 -14.16 2.75
CA CYS A 246 -8.03 -15.35 3.57
C CYS A 246 -8.94 -15.17 4.81
N PRO A 247 -9.95 -16.05 5.04
CA PRO A 247 -10.93 -15.87 6.11
C PRO A 247 -10.38 -16.20 7.51
N PHE A 248 -9.15 -16.71 7.60
CA PHE A 248 -8.57 -17.09 8.88
C PHE A 248 -8.22 -15.86 9.71
N ARG A 249 -8.52 -15.96 11.01
CA ARG A 249 -8.32 -14.85 11.93
C ARG A 249 -6.86 -14.39 11.96
N LYS A 250 -6.66 -13.10 12.04
CA LYS A 250 -5.36 -12.52 12.39
C LYS A 250 -5.04 -12.89 13.84
N ALA A 251 -3.79 -13.27 14.13
CA ALA A 251 -3.33 -13.47 15.49
C ALA A 251 -3.66 -12.23 16.33
N ASN A 252 -4.37 -12.44 17.46
CA ASN A 252 -4.65 -11.34 18.39
C ASN A 252 -3.37 -11.03 19.18
N PRO A 253 -2.76 -9.86 19.05
CA PRO A 253 -1.54 -9.50 19.77
C PRO A 253 -1.74 -9.40 21.30
N TYR A 254 -3.00 -9.30 21.75
CA TYR A 254 -3.36 -9.14 23.17
C TYR A 254 -3.88 -10.41 23.82
N ARG A 255 -3.52 -11.62 23.32
CA ARG A 255 -3.93 -12.89 23.91
C ARG A 255 -3.38 -13.02 25.33
N ARG A 256 -4.21 -12.70 26.34
CA ARG A 256 -3.88 -12.85 27.75
C ARG A 256 -3.74 -14.32 28.11
N ILE A 257 -2.61 -14.64 28.77
CA ILE A 257 -2.29 -15.97 29.29
C ILE A 257 -3.25 -16.26 30.45
N ARG A 258 -4.08 -17.31 30.32
CA ARG A 258 -4.87 -17.82 31.46
C ARG A 258 -3.97 -18.69 32.34
N LYS A 259 -3.90 -18.34 33.63
CA LYS A 259 -3.21 -19.15 34.66
C LYS A 259 -4.01 -20.45 34.92
N ALA A 260 -3.32 -21.57 34.90
CA ALA A 260 -3.84 -22.89 35.28
C ALA A 260 -3.56 -23.21 36.75
N THR A 261 -4.48 -23.88 37.40
CA THR A 261 -4.39 -24.29 38.82
C THR A 261 -4.48 -25.82 38.98
N LYS A 262 -3.65 -26.33 39.86
CA LYS A 262 -3.66 -27.59 40.66
C LYS A 262 -2.80 -28.78 40.20
N GLU A 263 -2.30 -29.48 41.23
CA GLU A 263 -1.11 -30.37 41.29
C GLU A 263 -1.39 -31.83 41.02
N HIS A 264 -0.45 -32.49 40.31
CA HIS A 264 -0.29 -33.96 40.22
C HIS A 264 1.19 -34.28 40.03
N ARG A 265 1.63 -35.56 40.21
CA ARG A 265 3.02 -36.03 40.08
C ARG A 265 3.62 -35.60 38.75
N VAL A 266 4.50 -34.62 38.80
CA VAL A 266 5.11 -33.96 37.64
C VAL A 266 6.46 -34.62 37.34
N VAL A 267 6.67 -34.94 36.04
CA VAL A 267 7.99 -35.36 35.54
C VAL A 267 8.78 -34.10 35.17
N THR A 268 10.11 -34.13 35.38
CA THR A 268 11.00 -33.00 35.09
C THR A 268 10.95 -32.59 33.62
N ASN A 269 11.08 -31.30 33.33
CA ASN A 269 11.20 -30.80 31.99
C ASN A 269 12.60 -31.09 31.42
N LEU A 270 12.72 -32.14 30.65
CA LEU A 270 13.96 -32.53 29.97
C LEU A 270 14.18 -31.76 28.67
N LEU A 271 13.10 -31.26 28.04
CA LEU A 271 13.14 -30.65 26.70
C LEU A 271 13.71 -29.23 26.67
N ASN A 272 13.53 -28.45 27.74
CA ASN A 272 14.01 -27.06 27.85
C ASN A 272 13.77 -26.21 26.61
N ARG A 273 12.60 -26.38 25.94
CA ARG A 273 12.20 -25.69 24.70
C ARG A 273 13.03 -25.99 23.45
N GLN A 274 13.91 -26.99 23.51
CA GLN A 274 14.68 -27.42 22.35
C GLN A 274 13.84 -28.35 21.45
N PHE A 275 12.73 -27.84 20.93
CA PHE A 275 11.77 -28.59 20.10
C PHE A 275 12.36 -29.08 18.79
N LYS A 276 13.28 -28.34 18.19
CA LYS A 276 13.88 -28.63 16.89
C LYS A 276 15.32 -29.07 17.05
N GLN A 277 15.52 -30.36 17.16
CA GLN A 277 16.86 -30.91 17.24
C GLN A 277 17.41 -31.45 15.91
N GLY A 278 16.67 -31.21 14.80
CA GLY A 278 17.10 -31.64 13.46
C GLY A 278 17.00 -33.15 13.20
N ILE A 279 16.62 -33.93 14.19
CA ILE A 279 16.54 -35.40 14.10
C ILE A 279 15.07 -35.80 14.17
N PRO A 280 14.50 -36.38 13.09
CA PRO A 280 13.14 -36.92 13.09
C PRO A 280 12.97 -38.02 14.15
N GLY A 281 11.84 -38.06 14.82
CA GLY A 281 11.52 -39.08 15.83
C GLY A 281 12.24 -38.93 17.17
N LYS A 282 13.04 -37.89 17.40
CA LYS A 282 13.75 -37.64 18.66
C LYS A 282 12.91 -36.92 19.70
N VAL A 283 12.18 -35.90 19.29
CA VAL A 283 11.30 -35.11 20.16
C VAL A 283 9.88 -35.23 19.66
N LEU A 284 9.02 -35.85 20.45
CA LEU A 284 7.58 -35.96 20.18
C LEU A 284 6.82 -35.01 21.09
N LEU A 285 5.87 -34.30 20.55
CA LEU A 285 5.01 -33.35 21.27
C LEU A 285 3.60 -33.91 21.28
N THR A 286 2.98 -34.02 22.44
CA THR A 286 1.59 -34.49 22.56
C THR A 286 0.75 -33.50 23.33
N ASP A 287 -0.50 -33.34 22.89
CA ASP A 287 -1.47 -32.48 23.55
C ASP A 287 -2.91 -32.86 23.12
N ILE A 288 -3.89 -32.48 23.92
CA ILE A 288 -5.30 -32.73 23.67
C ILE A 288 -6.05 -31.41 23.48
N THR A 289 -6.86 -31.33 22.43
CA THR A 289 -7.76 -30.22 22.22
C THR A 289 -9.20 -30.68 22.11
N TYR A 290 -10.15 -29.79 22.39
CA TYR A 290 -11.56 -30.05 22.16
C TYR A 290 -12.03 -29.43 20.83
N LEU A 291 -12.96 -30.14 20.19
CA LEU A 291 -13.60 -29.74 18.94
C LEU A 291 -15.12 -29.69 19.15
N PHE A 292 -15.73 -28.62 18.66
CA PHE A 292 -17.20 -28.51 18.65
C PHE A 292 -17.72 -28.80 17.25
N TYR A 293 -18.72 -29.69 17.16
CA TYR A 293 -19.36 -30.08 15.90
C TYR A 293 -20.90 -30.18 16.09
N GLY A 294 -21.66 -30.36 15.02
CA GLY A 294 -23.11 -30.46 15.04
C GLY A 294 -23.78 -29.30 15.79
N LYS A 295 -24.77 -29.62 16.59
CA LYS A 295 -25.52 -28.65 17.41
C LYS A 295 -24.84 -28.35 18.75
N GLY A 296 -23.50 -28.19 18.77
CA GLY A 296 -22.73 -27.88 19.97
C GLY A 296 -22.14 -29.13 20.68
N GLN A 297 -22.16 -30.28 20.05
CA GLN A 297 -21.54 -31.50 20.52
C GLN A 297 -20.04 -31.31 20.66
N LYS A 298 -19.43 -32.01 21.61
CA LYS A 298 -18.03 -31.85 21.95
C LYS A 298 -17.27 -33.17 21.80
N ALA A 299 -16.16 -33.14 21.08
CA ALA A 299 -15.21 -34.25 21.00
C ALA A 299 -13.82 -33.78 21.39
N TYR A 300 -12.97 -34.73 21.74
CA TYR A 300 -11.59 -34.49 22.13
C TYR A 300 -10.65 -35.15 21.12
N LEU A 301 -9.66 -34.38 20.68
CA LEU A 301 -8.62 -34.82 19.74
C LEU A 301 -7.28 -34.84 20.45
N SER A 302 -6.68 -36.03 20.59
CA SER A 302 -5.29 -36.21 21.01
C SER A 302 -4.40 -36.34 19.78
N VAL A 303 -3.24 -35.68 19.81
CA VAL A 303 -2.29 -35.64 18.68
C VAL A 303 -0.88 -35.83 19.17
N ILE A 304 -0.08 -36.63 18.44
CA ILE A 304 1.36 -36.72 18.60
C ILE A 304 2.02 -36.17 17.33
N LYS A 305 2.87 -35.16 17.52
CA LYS A 305 3.57 -34.42 16.49
C LYS A 305 5.07 -34.49 16.69
N ASP A 306 5.82 -34.65 15.62
CA ASP A 306 7.27 -34.54 15.63
C ASP A 306 7.71 -33.08 15.80
N GLY A 307 8.61 -32.83 16.74
CA GLY A 307 9.09 -31.49 17.05
C GLY A 307 10.00 -30.90 15.97
N SER A 308 10.80 -31.72 15.31
CA SER A 308 11.74 -31.30 14.25
C SER A 308 11.05 -31.09 12.93
N THR A 309 10.22 -32.04 12.49
CA THR A 309 9.57 -32.03 11.17
C THR A 309 8.20 -31.38 11.18
N SER A 310 7.58 -31.20 12.33
CA SER A 310 6.19 -30.83 12.52
C SER A 310 5.18 -31.81 11.92
N GLU A 311 5.57 -33.02 11.56
CA GLU A 311 4.70 -34.08 11.06
C GLU A 311 3.76 -34.59 12.15
N ILE A 312 2.49 -34.80 11.84
CA ILE A 312 1.54 -35.45 12.72
C ILE A 312 1.69 -36.95 12.54
N LEU A 313 2.25 -37.60 13.55
CA LEU A 313 2.58 -39.03 13.52
C LEU A 313 1.41 -39.90 13.97
N ALA A 314 0.60 -39.43 14.93
CA ALA A 314 -0.60 -40.12 15.38
C ALA A 314 -1.66 -39.15 15.85
N HIS A 315 -2.94 -39.55 15.75
CA HIS A 315 -4.08 -38.84 16.32
C HIS A 315 -5.19 -39.80 16.68
N HIS A 316 -5.98 -39.42 17.70
CA HIS A 316 -7.19 -40.16 18.10
C HIS A 316 -8.29 -39.17 18.51
N ILE A 317 -9.55 -39.55 18.23
CA ILE A 317 -10.73 -38.73 18.56
C ILE A 317 -11.67 -39.56 19.42
N SER A 318 -12.16 -38.98 20.53
CA SER A 318 -13.14 -39.56 21.42
C SER A 318 -14.13 -38.47 21.89
N GLU A 319 -15.32 -38.90 22.25
CA GLU A 319 -16.29 -38.03 22.93
C GLU A 319 -15.97 -37.81 24.40
N ARG A 320 -15.12 -38.66 24.97
CA ARG A 320 -14.72 -38.60 26.38
C ARG A 320 -13.25 -38.25 26.51
N MET A 321 -12.94 -37.39 27.47
CA MET A 321 -11.56 -36.99 27.80
C MET A 321 -11.00 -37.91 28.88
N THR A 322 -10.71 -39.14 28.51
CA THR A 322 -10.18 -40.18 29.41
C THR A 322 -8.71 -40.45 29.14
N VAL A 323 -8.04 -41.25 29.99
CA VAL A 323 -6.64 -41.65 29.81
C VAL A 323 -6.46 -42.51 28.55
N GLU A 324 -7.49 -43.27 28.18
CA GLU A 324 -7.53 -44.10 26.98
C GLU A 324 -7.33 -43.27 25.72
N LEU A 325 -7.85 -42.04 25.65
CA LEU A 325 -7.62 -41.16 24.53
C LEU A 325 -6.13 -40.92 24.25
N ALA A 326 -5.33 -40.70 25.27
CA ALA A 326 -3.89 -40.49 25.15
C ALA A 326 -3.13 -41.81 24.87
N THR A 327 -3.50 -42.89 25.56
CA THR A 327 -2.85 -44.22 25.38
C THR A 327 -3.15 -44.80 24.01
N ASP A 328 -4.37 -44.65 23.47
CA ASP A 328 -4.73 -45.10 22.11
C ASP A 328 -3.97 -44.30 21.04
N THR A 329 -3.71 -43.02 21.30
CA THR A 329 -2.85 -42.22 20.42
C THR A 329 -1.42 -42.74 20.39
N LEU A 330 -0.86 -43.18 21.55
CA LEU A 330 0.44 -43.86 21.64
C LEU A 330 0.43 -45.19 20.90
N LEU A 331 -0.62 -45.99 21.01
CA LEU A 331 -0.73 -47.28 20.29
C LEU A 331 -0.77 -47.05 18.78
N LYS A 332 -1.44 -46.00 18.31
CA LYS A 332 -1.43 -45.61 16.90
C LYS A 332 -0.04 -45.14 16.45
N LEU A 333 0.70 -44.42 17.29
CA LEU A 333 2.08 -44.05 16.99
C LEU A 333 2.95 -45.29 16.78
N LYS A 334 2.87 -46.29 17.68
CA LYS A 334 3.61 -47.52 17.55
C LYS A 334 3.33 -48.30 16.26
N ARG A 335 2.08 -48.22 15.76
CA ARG A 335 1.62 -48.85 14.49
C ARG A 335 1.99 -48.05 13.25
N ASN A 336 2.44 -46.82 13.40
CA ASN A 336 2.79 -45.96 12.26
C ASN A 336 4.12 -46.39 11.65
N LYS A 337 4.10 -46.93 10.44
CA LYS A 337 5.29 -47.40 9.71
C LYS A 337 6.30 -46.26 9.42
N ASN A 338 5.84 -45.03 9.36
CA ASN A 338 6.68 -43.83 9.09
C ASN A 338 7.36 -43.31 10.37
N PHE A 339 7.00 -43.84 11.55
CA PHE A 339 7.64 -43.47 12.80
C PHE A 339 8.88 -44.29 13.05
N GLN A 340 10.03 -43.67 12.90
CA GLN A 340 11.33 -44.23 13.30
C GLN A 340 11.76 -43.54 14.60
N LYS A 341 11.84 -44.35 15.68
CA LYS A 341 12.26 -43.86 16.99
C LYS A 341 13.77 -43.61 16.99
N ALA A 342 14.18 -42.36 17.21
CA ALA A 342 15.60 -42.04 17.39
C ALA A 342 16.12 -42.52 18.73
N LYS A 343 17.45 -42.60 18.87
CA LYS A 343 18.10 -42.86 20.15
C LYS A 343 17.72 -41.77 21.15
N ASP A 344 17.44 -42.13 22.39
CA ASP A 344 17.03 -41.23 23.48
C ASP A 344 15.79 -40.35 23.14
N ALA A 345 14.87 -40.95 22.39
CA ALA A 345 13.64 -40.25 22.00
C ALA A 345 12.76 -39.96 23.22
N LEU A 346 12.20 -38.73 23.24
CA LEU A 346 11.33 -38.30 24.32
C LEU A 346 9.95 -37.84 23.80
N ILE A 347 8.94 -38.01 24.68
CA ILE A 347 7.62 -37.44 24.48
C ILE A 347 7.35 -36.35 25.51
N HIS A 348 7.01 -35.13 25.01
CA HIS A 348 6.75 -33.97 25.83
C HIS A 348 5.27 -33.62 25.82
N SER A 349 4.70 -33.44 27.01
CA SER A 349 3.29 -33.09 27.23
C SER A 349 3.14 -31.93 28.21
N ASP A 350 1.91 -31.42 28.36
CA ASP A 350 1.56 -30.64 29.53
C ASP A 350 1.41 -31.53 30.78
N GLN A 351 1.04 -30.91 31.92
CA GLN A 351 0.79 -31.61 33.18
C GLN A 351 -0.68 -32.04 33.30
N GLY A 352 -1.37 -32.30 32.21
CA GLY A 352 -2.75 -32.80 32.21
C GLY A 352 -2.88 -34.15 32.92
N VAL A 353 -4.05 -34.41 33.53
CA VAL A 353 -4.34 -35.66 34.27
C VAL A 353 -4.10 -36.90 33.41
N GLN A 354 -4.37 -36.80 32.10
CA GLN A 354 -4.19 -37.88 31.13
C GLN A 354 -2.71 -38.30 31.01
N TYR A 355 -1.81 -37.33 31.08
CA TYR A 355 -0.37 -37.55 30.91
C TYR A 355 0.35 -37.89 32.21
N THR A 356 -0.19 -37.44 33.35
CA THR A 356 0.35 -37.79 34.69
C THR A 356 -0.14 -39.13 35.21
N HIS A 357 -1.14 -39.73 34.57
CA HIS A 357 -1.72 -40.98 34.97
C HIS A 357 -0.73 -42.16 34.80
N PRO A 358 -0.63 -43.10 35.78
CA PRO A 358 0.32 -44.21 35.74
C PRO A 358 0.23 -45.08 34.48
N ASN A 359 -0.98 -45.31 33.96
CA ASN A 359 -1.20 -46.08 32.73
C ASN A 359 -0.53 -45.46 31.52
N PHE A 360 -0.64 -44.13 31.36
CA PHE A 360 0.04 -43.42 30.26
C PHE A 360 1.55 -43.51 30.42
N GLN A 361 2.10 -43.31 31.63
CA GLN A 361 3.54 -43.40 31.90
C GLN A 361 4.08 -44.80 31.62
N LYS A 362 3.35 -45.86 32.02
CA LYS A 362 3.67 -47.25 31.68
C LYS A 362 3.68 -47.49 30.16
N ALA A 363 2.68 -46.93 29.43
CA ALA A 363 2.58 -47.06 27.98
C ALA A 363 3.77 -46.37 27.27
N VAL A 364 4.17 -45.19 27.72
CA VAL A 364 5.35 -44.44 27.20
C VAL A 364 6.62 -45.28 27.39
N LYS A 365 6.86 -45.83 28.60
CA LYS A 365 8.00 -46.68 28.88
C LYS A 365 8.00 -47.96 28.03
N LYS A 366 6.82 -48.59 27.80
CA LYS A 366 6.68 -49.80 26.98
C LYS A 366 7.05 -49.58 25.51
N ILE A 367 6.96 -48.33 25.02
CA ILE A 367 7.39 -47.93 23.65
C ILE A 367 8.89 -47.55 23.66
N GLY A 368 9.49 -47.42 24.82
CA GLY A 368 10.89 -47.04 24.99
C GLY A 368 11.13 -45.54 24.80
N LEU A 369 10.15 -44.70 25.13
CA LEU A 369 10.27 -43.27 25.12
C LEU A 369 10.51 -42.72 26.53
N GLN A 370 11.28 -41.65 26.64
CA GLN A 370 11.40 -40.88 27.87
C GLN A 370 10.26 -39.87 27.96
N GLN A 371 9.69 -39.68 29.15
CA GLN A 371 8.65 -38.67 29.35
C GLN A 371 9.26 -37.35 29.83
N SER A 372 8.80 -36.26 29.26
CA SER A 372 9.13 -34.89 29.67
C SER A 372 7.84 -34.09 29.81
N MET A 373 7.73 -33.25 30.83
CA MET A 373 6.54 -32.41 31.02
C MET A 373 6.89 -30.92 31.03
N SER A 374 5.99 -30.10 30.51
CA SER A 374 6.10 -28.65 30.55
C SER A 374 6.09 -28.15 32.01
N ARG A 375 6.70 -27.01 32.23
CA ARG A 375 6.60 -26.32 33.53
C ARG A 375 5.19 -25.81 33.74
N ARG A 376 4.73 -25.82 34.98
CA ARG A 376 3.38 -25.40 35.34
C ARG A 376 3.10 -23.95 34.91
N GLY A 377 1.99 -23.73 34.20
CA GLY A 377 1.56 -22.41 33.76
C GLY A 377 2.42 -21.77 32.68
N ASN A 378 3.35 -22.51 32.05
CA ASN A 378 4.24 -22.02 31.03
C ASN A 378 3.76 -22.44 29.60
N CYS A 379 2.92 -21.62 28.98
CA CYS A 379 2.39 -21.91 27.64
C CYS A 379 3.48 -21.93 26.53
N TRP A 380 4.67 -21.40 26.78
CA TRP A 380 5.77 -21.45 25.82
C TRP A 380 6.33 -22.86 25.64
N ASP A 381 6.17 -23.71 26.64
CA ASP A 381 6.64 -25.10 26.61
C ASP A 381 5.75 -25.99 25.70
N SER A 382 4.53 -25.56 25.34
CA SER A 382 3.58 -26.25 24.45
C SER A 382 3.24 -25.44 23.15
N ALA A 383 3.93 -24.34 22.91
CA ALA A 383 3.66 -23.42 21.81
C ALA A 383 3.54 -24.08 20.40
N PRO A 384 4.35 -25.11 20.03
CA PRO A 384 4.21 -25.76 18.73
C PRO A 384 2.89 -26.53 18.56
N GLN A 385 2.32 -27.10 19.63
CA GLN A 385 1.03 -27.78 19.60
C GLN A 385 -0.14 -26.79 19.54
N GLU A 386 -0.09 -25.73 20.34
CA GLU A 386 -1.08 -24.66 20.28
C GLU A 386 -1.18 -24.05 18.89
N SER A 387 -0.04 -23.82 18.24
CA SER A 387 0.01 -23.32 16.85
C SER A 387 -0.68 -24.30 15.88
N PHE A 388 -0.41 -25.59 16.01
CA PHE A 388 -1.05 -26.62 15.19
C PHE A 388 -2.57 -26.64 15.38
N PHE A 389 -3.05 -26.67 16.62
CA PHE A 389 -4.48 -26.68 16.91
C PHE A 389 -5.18 -25.40 16.44
N GLY A 390 -4.50 -24.27 16.49
CA GLY A 390 -5.02 -23.03 15.89
C GLY A 390 -5.26 -23.17 14.38
N HIS A 391 -4.28 -23.73 13.66
CA HIS A 391 -4.43 -23.98 12.21
C HIS A 391 -5.50 -25.03 11.91
N LEU A 392 -5.56 -26.12 12.67
CA LEU A 392 -6.59 -27.13 12.52
C LEU A 392 -8.01 -26.53 12.64
N LYS A 393 -8.24 -25.78 13.71
CA LYS A 393 -9.56 -25.16 13.97
C LYS A 393 -9.95 -24.10 12.95
N ASP A 394 -8.97 -23.43 12.37
CA ASP A 394 -9.20 -22.41 11.34
C ASP A 394 -9.39 -23.03 9.94
N GLU A 395 -8.66 -24.11 9.61
CA GLU A 395 -8.57 -24.64 8.25
C GLU A 395 -9.48 -25.87 8.01
N ALA A 396 -9.80 -26.65 9.03
CA ALA A 396 -10.70 -27.80 8.92
C ALA A 396 -12.16 -27.40 8.96
N SER A 397 -13.00 -28.09 8.21
CA SER A 397 -14.45 -27.82 8.12
C SER A 397 -15.23 -28.44 9.30
N ILE A 398 -14.70 -28.30 10.52
CA ILE A 398 -15.24 -28.93 11.73
C ILE A 398 -16.72 -28.56 11.97
N LYS A 399 -17.06 -27.29 11.74
CA LYS A 399 -18.43 -26.77 11.97
C LYS A 399 -19.47 -27.33 10.99
N ALA A 400 -19.02 -27.86 9.85
CA ALA A 400 -19.89 -28.48 8.86
C ALA A 400 -20.21 -29.94 9.18
N CYS A 401 -19.48 -30.56 10.12
CA CYS A 401 -19.73 -31.94 10.52
C CYS A 401 -20.94 -32.00 11.46
N THR A 402 -21.86 -32.89 11.18
CA THR A 402 -23.08 -33.10 11.97
C THR A 402 -22.95 -34.32 12.92
N THR A 403 -22.15 -35.32 12.51
CA THR A 403 -21.92 -36.56 13.26
C THR A 403 -20.45 -36.73 13.65
N LEU A 404 -20.20 -37.58 14.66
CA LEU A 404 -18.83 -37.90 15.08
C LEU A 404 -18.01 -38.56 13.96
N ASP A 405 -18.64 -39.38 13.13
CA ASP A 405 -17.93 -40.07 12.05
C ASP A 405 -17.58 -39.15 10.89
N GLU A 406 -18.43 -38.15 10.62
CA GLU A 406 -18.07 -37.06 9.72
C GLU A 406 -16.89 -36.27 10.26
N LEU A 407 -16.89 -35.95 11.56
CA LEU A 407 -15.76 -35.28 12.21
C LEU A 407 -14.47 -36.11 12.11
N LYS A 408 -14.52 -37.42 12.37
CA LYS A 408 -13.36 -38.31 12.25
C LYS A 408 -12.83 -38.34 10.81
N ARG A 409 -13.69 -38.38 9.80
CA ARG A 409 -13.32 -38.33 8.38
C ARG A 409 -12.66 -36.99 8.01
N GLU A 410 -13.26 -35.88 8.42
CA GLU A 410 -12.71 -34.54 8.17
C GLU A 410 -11.32 -34.34 8.81
N ILE A 411 -11.16 -34.78 10.06
CA ILE A 411 -9.88 -34.70 10.75
C ILE A 411 -8.84 -35.61 10.09
N LYS A 412 -9.20 -36.83 9.68
CA LYS A 412 -8.28 -37.69 8.92
C LYS A 412 -7.83 -37.05 7.61
N GLN A 413 -8.76 -36.46 6.86
CA GLN A 413 -8.43 -35.74 5.61
C GLN A 413 -7.53 -34.51 5.88
N TYR A 414 -7.81 -33.79 6.98
CA TYR A 414 -6.99 -32.66 7.36
C TYR A 414 -5.54 -33.09 7.74
N MET A 415 -5.36 -34.21 8.46
CA MET A 415 -4.02 -34.71 8.81
C MET A 415 -3.22 -35.07 7.56
N ILE A 416 -3.87 -35.69 6.55
CA ILE A 416 -3.24 -35.98 5.26
C ILE A 416 -2.86 -34.65 4.55
N TYR A 417 -3.79 -33.71 4.51
CA TYR A 417 -3.50 -32.39 3.93
C TYR A 417 -2.35 -31.69 4.66
N TYR A 418 -2.36 -31.70 5.98
CA TYR A 418 -1.34 -31.05 6.80
C TYR A 418 0.05 -31.64 6.56
N ASN A 419 0.15 -32.94 6.53
CA ASN A 419 1.44 -33.64 6.40
C ASN A 419 2.01 -33.58 4.98
N TYR A 420 1.19 -33.73 3.94
CA TYR A 420 1.65 -33.91 2.57
C TYR A 420 1.45 -32.68 1.67
N TYR A 421 0.56 -31.75 2.00
CA TYR A 421 0.18 -30.65 1.10
C TYR A 421 0.27 -29.26 1.73
N ARG A 422 0.40 -29.19 3.07
CA ARG A 422 0.49 -27.91 3.76
C ARG A 422 1.94 -27.46 3.91
N TYR A 423 2.39 -26.59 3.01
CA TYR A 423 3.72 -26.00 3.08
C TYR A 423 3.90 -25.11 4.31
N GLN A 424 5.08 -25.16 4.96
CA GLN A 424 5.41 -24.36 6.13
C GLN A 424 6.68 -23.55 5.90
N TRP A 425 6.60 -22.25 6.21
CA TRP A 425 7.71 -21.35 5.98
C TRP A 425 8.98 -21.73 6.77
N ASN A 426 8.80 -22.18 8.01
CA ASN A 426 9.85 -22.55 8.94
C ASN A 426 10.44 -23.96 8.69
N LEU A 427 9.90 -24.70 7.74
CA LEU A 427 10.41 -25.98 7.26
C LEU A 427 11.07 -25.85 5.87
N LYS A 428 11.91 -24.87 5.70
CA LYS A 428 12.53 -24.54 4.39
C LYS A 428 11.51 -24.46 3.25
N LYS A 429 10.28 -24.04 3.54
CA LYS A 429 9.13 -23.95 2.60
C LYS A 429 8.67 -25.34 2.09
N MET A 430 8.93 -26.40 2.80
CA MET A 430 8.48 -27.76 2.50
C MET A 430 7.23 -28.13 3.31
N THR A 431 6.60 -29.24 2.95
CA THR A 431 5.60 -29.91 3.77
C THR A 431 6.27 -30.68 4.91
N PRO A 432 5.57 -31.03 5.99
CA PRO A 432 6.14 -31.83 7.08
C PRO A 432 6.83 -33.13 6.61
N VAL A 433 6.16 -33.90 5.75
CA VAL A 433 6.72 -35.12 5.18
C VAL A 433 7.90 -34.83 4.24
N GLY A 434 7.78 -33.81 3.39
CA GLY A 434 8.89 -33.40 2.52
C GLY A 434 10.13 -32.97 3.31
N TYR A 435 9.90 -32.25 4.42
CA TYR A 435 11.01 -31.85 5.30
C TYR A 435 11.61 -33.02 6.09
N ARG A 436 10.79 -34.00 6.53
CA ARG A 436 11.31 -35.23 7.10
C ARG A 436 12.24 -35.96 6.11
N ASN A 437 11.77 -36.17 4.88
CA ASN A 437 12.59 -36.86 3.87
C ASN A 437 13.89 -36.09 3.62
N HIS A 438 13.83 -34.77 3.48
CA HIS A 438 15.03 -33.95 3.35
C HIS A 438 16.02 -34.10 4.51
N LEU A 439 15.53 -34.24 5.75
CA LEU A 439 16.42 -34.46 6.91
C LEU A 439 17.03 -35.88 6.91
N LEU A 440 16.29 -36.89 6.44
CA LEU A 440 16.79 -38.25 6.32
C LEU A 440 17.79 -38.42 5.18
N ASP A 441 17.62 -37.68 4.08
CA ASP A 441 18.54 -37.70 2.93
C ASP A 441 19.88 -36.98 3.23
N VAL A 442 19.90 -36.10 4.21
CA VAL A 442 21.09 -35.30 4.61
C VAL A 442 21.81 -35.89 5.82
N ALA A 443 21.19 -36.84 6.55
CA ALA A 443 21.75 -37.51 7.71
C ALA A 443 22.53 -38.77 7.32
#